data_160f4df4d76abeb9a25da533d3d8a36a
#
_entry.id   160f4df4d76abeb9a25da533d3d8a36a
#
_cell.length_a   1.000
_cell.length_b   1.000
_cell.length_c   1.000
_cell.angle_alpha   90.00
_cell.angle_beta   90.00
_cell.angle_gamma   90.00
#
_symmetry.space_group_name_H-M   'P 1'
#
loop_
_entity.id
_entity.type
_entity.pdbx_description
1 polymer ?
#
loop_
_entity_poly.entity_id
_entity_poly.type
_entity_poly.pdbx_seq_one_letter_code
_entity_poly.pdbx_strand_id
1 'polypeptide(L)'
;METFPRTIFDDVHQQFRSTFRSWLDNEVVPHHEEWEKAGITPRELWLNAGKQGFLGLNVPEAYGGGDTDDYHFAAIMAEEIGATGVIGSANGITLHNDIVLPYFLGLANEEQRARFLPGMVTGEVIGALGITEPNTGSDVAGIRTTGLKKGGAFIVNGAKTFISNGINSDVVIVVCRTDPEKGHRGISLLLVERGMKGFERGRNLDKLGMHAQDTAELFFSDVEVPAENLLGEEGNGF
;
A
#
# COMPACT_ATOMS: atom_id res chain seq x y z
N MET A 1 4.45 -32.83 -14.17
CA MET A 1 4.51 -31.83 -15.26
C MET A 1 5.95 -31.33 -15.28
N GLU A 2 6.72 -31.60 -16.31
CA GLU A 2 8.08 -31.07 -16.42
C GLU A 2 7.95 -29.54 -16.56
N THR A 3 8.39 -28.82 -15.53
CA THR A 3 8.51 -27.37 -15.60
C THR A 3 9.76 -27.04 -16.41
N PHE A 4 9.61 -26.22 -17.44
CA PHE A 4 10.78 -25.68 -18.14
C PHE A 4 11.67 -24.96 -17.12
N PRO A 5 13.00 -25.23 -17.10
CA PRO A 5 13.90 -24.53 -16.19
C PRO A 5 13.89 -23.04 -16.53
N ARG A 6 13.57 -22.21 -15.54
CA ARG A 6 13.65 -20.76 -15.66
C ARG A 6 15.06 -20.31 -15.29
N THR A 7 15.75 -19.69 -16.23
CA THR A 7 17.15 -19.25 -16.06
C THR A 7 17.29 -17.84 -15.49
N ILE A 8 16.14 -17.17 -15.21
CA ILE A 8 16.13 -15.79 -14.67
C ILE A 8 16.41 -15.73 -13.16
N PHE A 9 16.31 -16.84 -12.46
CA PHE A 9 16.55 -16.93 -11.01
C PHE A 9 17.86 -17.66 -10.74
N ASP A 10 18.79 -16.99 -10.07
CA ASP A 10 20.04 -17.54 -9.58
C ASP A 10 19.92 -18.19 -8.18
N ASP A 11 21.04 -18.60 -7.60
CA ASP A 11 21.07 -19.30 -6.30
C ASP A 11 20.56 -18.39 -5.17
N VAL A 12 20.83 -17.08 -5.21
CA VAL A 12 20.35 -16.11 -4.19
C VAL A 12 18.82 -16.01 -4.25
N HIS A 13 18.28 -15.92 -5.45
CA HIS A 13 16.82 -15.93 -5.65
C HIS A 13 16.18 -17.22 -5.18
N GLN A 14 16.79 -18.38 -5.41
CA GLN A 14 16.25 -19.66 -4.93
C GLN A 14 16.32 -19.78 -3.40
N GLN A 15 17.37 -19.27 -2.79
CA GLN A 15 17.47 -19.20 -1.33
C GLN A 15 16.38 -18.29 -0.73
N PHE A 16 16.18 -17.11 -1.30
CA PHE A 16 15.10 -16.20 -0.90
C PHE A 16 13.73 -16.89 -1.04
N ARG A 17 13.47 -17.54 -2.18
CA ARG A 17 12.26 -18.32 -2.43
C ARG A 17 11.99 -19.34 -1.33
N SER A 18 13.01 -20.13 -1.00
CA SER A 18 12.90 -21.13 0.06
C SER A 18 12.58 -20.53 1.41
N THR A 19 13.24 -19.42 1.76
CA THR A 19 13.03 -18.71 3.01
C THR A 19 11.62 -18.11 3.08
N PHE A 20 11.19 -17.41 2.03
CA PHE A 20 9.87 -16.81 1.97
C PHE A 20 8.76 -17.87 1.98
N ARG A 21 8.95 -18.98 1.23
CA ARG A 21 8.03 -20.13 1.26
C ARG A 21 7.88 -20.70 2.65
N SER A 22 9.00 -20.96 3.34
CA SER A 22 8.98 -21.48 4.70
C SER A 22 8.26 -20.56 5.67
N TRP A 23 8.42 -19.23 5.48
CA TRP A 23 7.69 -18.24 6.26
C TRP A 23 6.18 -18.31 5.98
N LEU A 24 5.74 -18.39 4.72
CA LEU A 24 4.33 -18.54 4.37
C LEU A 24 3.74 -19.80 4.98
N ASP A 25 4.44 -20.94 4.87
CA ASP A 25 3.97 -22.24 5.39
C ASP A 25 3.83 -22.25 6.93
N ASN A 26 4.64 -21.47 7.64
CA ASN A 26 4.62 -21.41 9.10
C ASN A 26 3.72 -20.31 9.67
N GLU A 27 3.71 -19.13 9.06
CA GLU A 27 3.10 -17.93 9.65
C GLU A 27 1.79 -17.51 8.96
N VAL A 28 1.51 -17.99 7.74
CA VAL A 28 0.34 -17.54 6.96
C VAL A 28 -0.63 -18.68 6.70
N VAL A 29 -0.15 -19.78 6.13
CA VAL A 29 -0.98 -20.93 5.73
C VAL A 29 -1.82 -21.46 6.90
N PRO A 30 -1.28 -21.68 8.13
CA PRO A 30 -2.05 -22.22 9.24
C PRO A 30 -3.21 -21.32 9.69
N HIS A 31 -3.13 -20.01 9.43
CA HIS A 31 -4.09 -19.01 9.87
C HIS A 31 -5.01 -18.51 8.76
N HIS A 32 -4.75 -18.91 7.51
CA HIS A 32 -5.44 -18.38 6.33
C HIS A 32 -6.96 -18.51 6.42
N GLU A 33 -7.49 -19.68 6.80
CA GLU A 33 -8.93 -19.89 6.92
C GLU A 33 -9.58 -19.02 8.03
N GLU A 34 -8.87 -18.82 9.13
CA GLU A 34 -9.33 -17.95 10.22
C GLU A 34 -9.42 -16.50 9.74
N TRP A 35 -8.39 -15.99 9.06
CA TRP A 35 -8.36 -14.63 8.55
C TRP A 35 -9.37 -14.40 7.41
N GLU A 36 -9.57 -15.40 6.54
CA GLU A 36 -10.64 -15.35 5.52
C GLU A 36 -12.04 -15.21 6.18
N LYS A 37 -12.29 -15.91 7.28
CA LYS A 37 -13.54 -15.80 8.05
C LYS A 37 -13.65 -14.47 8.79
N ALA A 38 -12.55 -13.96 9.31
CA ALA A 38 -12.49 -12.66 10.01
C ALA A 38 -12.61 -11.47 9.03
N GLY A 39 -12.28 -11.68 7.75
CA GLY A 39 -12.30 -10.62 6.73
C GLY A 39 -11.10 -9.67 6.81
N ILE A 40 -10.08 -10.00 7.58
CA ILE A 40 -8.89 -9.13 7.77
C ILE A 40 -7.70 -9.96 8.29
N THR A 41 -6.50 -9.61 7.84
CA THR A 41 -5.26 -10.09 8.44
C THR A 41 -4.87 -9.23 9.64
N PRO A 42 -4.34 -9.84 10.72
CA PRO A 42 -3.89 -9.08 11.88
C PRO A 42 -2.61 -8.29 11.57
N ARG A 43 -2.43 -7.16 12.27
CA ARG A 43 -1.25 -6.30 12.10
C ARG A 43 0.07 -6.98 12.47
N GLU A 44 0.01 -7.98 13.34
CA GLU A 44 1.14 -8.80 13.76
C GLU A 44 1.82 -9.50 12.57
N LEU A 45 1.06 -9.86 11.54
CA LEU A 45 1.62 -10.41 10.29
C LEU A 45 2.58 -9.42 9.62
N TRP A 46 2.24 -8.13 9.62
CA TRP A 46 3.07 -7.07 9.05
C TRP A 46 4.37 -6.89 9.83
N LEU A 47 4.30 -6.85 11.15
CA LEU A 47 5.48 -6.77 12.02
C LEU A 47 6.38 -8.01 11.86
N ASN A 48 5.77 -9.19 11.71
CA ASN A 48 6.51 -10.42 11.45
C ASN A 48 7.20 -10.37 10.08
N ALA A 49 6.50 -9.96 9.02
CA ALA A 49 7.07 -9.81 7.68
C ALA A 49 8.24 -8.81 7.66
N GLY A 50 8.10 -7.67 8.34
CA GLY A 50 9.14 -6.67 8.47
C GLY A 50 10.36 -7.22 9.20
N LYS A 51 10.18 -7.93 10.32
CA LYS A 51 11.25 -8.58 11.08
C LYS A 51 12.04 -9.61 10.25
N GLN A 52 11.37 -10.26 9.30
CA GLN A 52 12.01 -11.24 8.39
C GLN A 52 12.65 -10.58 7.16
N GLY A 53 12.50 -9.26 6.97
CA GLY A 53 13.04 -8.53 5.83
C GLY A 53 12.23 -8.70 4.54
N PHE A 54 10.94 -9.06 4.64
CA PHE A 54 10.04 -9.18 3.48
C PHE A 54 9.31 -7.89 3.13
N LEU A 55 9.51 -6.82 3.91
CA LEU A 55 9.02 -5.48 3.59
C LEU A 55 10.18 -4.57 3.18
N GLY A 56 9.95 -3.72 2.17
CA GLY A 56 10.91 -2.70 1.77
C GLY A 56 12.20 -3.25 1.16
N LEU A 57 12.15 -4.30 0.37
CA LEU A 57 13.34 -4.86 -0.30
C LEU A 57 14.10 -3.81 -1.13
N ASN A 58 13.38 -2.89 -1.77
CA ASN A 58 13.91 -1.80 -2.59
C ASN A 58 14.11 -0.48 -1.83
N VAL A 59 13.83 -0.45 -0.54
CA VAL A 59 14.08 0.73 0.31
C VAL A 59 15.56 0.80 0.64
N PRO A 60 16.21 1.99 0.57
CA PRO A 60 17.62 2.15 0.92
C PRO A 60 17.95 1.65 2.33
N GLU A 61 19.15 1.08 2.50
CA GLU A 61 19.66 0.58 3.78
C GLU A 61 19.63 1.66 4.88
N ALA A 62 19.82 2.93 4.50
CA ALA A 62 19.75 4.07 5.42
C ALA A 62 18.40 4.19 6.16
N TYR A 63 17.34 3.62 5.60
CA TYR A 63 15.99 3.56 6.19
C TYR A 63 15.63 2.15 6.67
N GLY A 64 16.58 1.22 6.69
CA GLY A 64 16.42 -0.15 7.18
C GLY A 64 15.96 -1.15 6.12
N GLY A 65 15.91 -0.76 4.84
CA GLY A 65 15.48 -1.64 3.75
C GLY A 65 16.57 -2.54 3.18
N GLY A 66 16.23 -3.30 2.15
CA GLY A 66 17.12 -4.27 1.50
C GLY A 66 18.05 -3.70 0.43
N ASP A 67 17.85 -2.43 0.05
CA ASP A 67 18.66 -1.67 -0.92
C ASP A 67 18.86 -2.40 -2.26
N THR A 68 17.84 -3.12 -2.74
CA THR A 68 17.92 -3.86 -4.01
C THR A 68 16.89 -3.39 -5.03
N ASP A 69 17.34 -3.12 -6.26
CA ASP A 69 16.48 -2.81 -7.39
C ASP A 69 16.07 -4.08 -8.18
N ASP A 70 16.45 -5.26 -7.68
CA ASP A 70 16.16 -6.51 -8.36
C ASP A 70 14.70 -6.96 -8.14
N TYR A 71 13.87 -6.72 -9.15
CA TYR A 71 12.45 -7.05 -9.13
C TYR A 71 12.17 -8.57 -9.09
N HIS A 72 13.17 -9.44 -9.31
CA HIS A 72 12.98 -10.89 -9.20
C HIS A 72 12.54 -11.30 -7.80
N PHE A 73 12.93 -10.62 -6.75
CA PHE A 73 12.47 -10.88 -5.38
C PHE A 73 10.96 -10.63 -5.23
N ALA A 74 10.44 -9.53 -5.77
CA ALA A 74 9.01 -9.25 -5.78
C ALA A 74 8.22 -10.30 -6.59
N ALA A 75 8.75 -10.70 -7.75
CA ALA A 75 8.17 -11.76 -8.56
C ALA A 75 8.11 -13.10 -7.81
N ILE A 76 9.15 -13.44 -7.06
CA ILE A 76 9.18 -14.64 -6.22
C ILE A 76 8.11 -14.59 -5.13
N MET A 77 7.98 -13.45 -4.44
CA MET A 77 6.94 -13.28 -3.43
C MET A 77 5.53 -13.52 -4.01
N ALA A 78 5.24 -12.90 -5.15
CA ALA A 78 3.96 -13.08 -5.85
C ALA A 78 3.70 -14.53 -6.27
N GLU A 79 4.73 -15.23 -6.79
CA GLU A 79 4.65 -16.63 -7.17
C GLU A 79 4.39 -17.55 -5.97
N GLU A 80 5.10 -17.36 -4.86
CA GLU A 80 4.96 -18.21 -3.69
C GLU A 80 3.61 -17.98 -2.98
N ILE A 81 3.13 -16.74 -2.90
CA ILE A 81 1.79 -16.42 -2.40
C ILE A 81 0.73 -17.11 -3.27
N GLY A 82 0.87 -17.06 -4.58
CA GLY A 82 -0.04 -17.75 -5.50
C GLY A 82 0.02 -19.26 -5.36
N ALA A 83 1.22 -19.83 -5.24
CA ALA A 83 1.44 -21.27 -5.14
C ALA A 83 0.93 -21.87 -3.82
N THR A 84 0.95 -21.12 -2.71
CA THR A 84 0.40 -21.53 -1.41
C THR A 84 -1.11 -21.33 -1.32
N GLY A 85 -1.72 -20.57 -2.24
CA GLY A 85 -3.16 -20.31 -2.23
C GLY A 85 -3.61 -19.28 -1.19
N VAL A 86 -2.69 -18.58 -0.52
CA VAL A 86 -2.98 -17.62 0.56
C VAL A 86 -3.08 -16.16 0.08
N ILE A 87 -3.50 -15.94 -1.16
CA ILE A 87 -3.53 -14.62 -1.78
C ILE A 87 -4.31 -13.61 -0.91
N GLY A 88 -5.48 -13.99 -0.39
CA GLY A 88 -6.28 -13.11 0.47
C GLY A 88 -5.52 -12.63 1.72
N SER A 89 -4.69 -13.49 2.31
CA SER A 89 -3.95 -13.15 3.52
C SER A 89 -2.65 -12.38 3.28
N ALA A 90 -1.99 -12.55 2.13
CA ALA A 90 -0.66 -11.99 1.90
C ALA A 90 -0.61 -10.86 0.86
N ASN A 91 -1.68 -10.66 0.06
CA ASN A 91 -1.70 -9.65 -0.99
C ASN A 91 -1.52 -8.21 -0.46
N GLY A 92 -1.92 -7.94 0.78
CA GLY A 92 -1.70 -6.64 1.41
C GLY A 92 -0.21 -6.28 1.53
N ILE A 93 0.65 -7.28 1.74
CA ILE A 93 2.11 -7.13 1.79
C ILE A 93 2.66 -6.76 0.41
N THR A 94 2.23 -7.45 -0.65
CA THR A 94 2.68 -7.13 -2.02
C THR A 94 2.18 -5.75 -2.46
N LEU A 95 0.94 -5.37 -2.13
CA LEU A 95 0.45 -4.02 -2.39
C LEU A 95 1.31 -2.95 -1.70
N HIS A 96 1.68 -3.18 -0.45
CA HIS A 96 2.54 -2.26 0.30
C HIS A 96 3.92 -2.13 -0.35
N ASN A 97 4.56 -3.26 -0.69
CA ASN A 97 5.90 -3.30 -1.28
C ASN A 97 5.93 -2.78 -2.73
N ASP A 98 5.01 -3.26 -3.56
CA ASP A 98 5.13 -3.13 -5.02
C ASP A 98 4.33 -1.94 -5.57
N ILE A 99 3.40 -1.40 -4.77
CA ILE A 99 2.56 -0.26 -5.17
C ILE A 99 2.83 0.95 -4.30
N VAL A 100 2.72 0.83 -2.96
CA VAL A 100 2.78 2.01 -2.09
C VAL A 100 4.21 2.52 -1.92
N LEU A 101 5.16 1.66 -1.57
CA LEU A 101 6.57 2.03 -1.38
C LEU A 101 7.19 2.73 -2.60
N PRO A 102 6.95 2.32 -3.86
CA PRO A 102 7.46 3.03 -5.04
C PRO A 102 7.05 4.50 -5.13
N TYR A 103 5.84 4.87 -4.64
CA TYR A 103 5.45 6.27 -4.57
C TYR A 103 6.33 7.06 -3.60
N PHE A 104 6.65 6.49 -2.42
CA PHE A 104 7.55 7.14 -1.47
C PHE A 104 8.98 7.22 -2.02
N LEU A 105 9.48 6.16 -2.63
CA LEU A 105 10.83 6.13 -3.21
C LEU A 105 10.98 7.12 -4.38
N GLY A 106 9.96 7.25 -5.22
CA GLY A 106 10.00 8.11 -6.39
C GLY A 106 9.66 9.58 -6.13
N LEU A 107 8.80 9.86 -5.15
CA LEU A 107 8.19 11.19 -5.00
C LEU A 107 8.41 11.85 -3.64
N ALA A 108 8.68 11.08 -2.57
CA ALA A 108 8.86 11.66 -1.25
C ALA A 108 10.18 12.45 -1.15
N ASN A 109 10.11 13.59 -0.45
CA ASN A 109 11.30 14.32 -0.04
C ASN A 109 12.00 13.61 1.15
N GLU A 110 13.19 14.08 1.52
CA GLU A 110 13.99 13.45 2.57
C GLU A 110 13.29 13.42 3.94
N GLU A 111 12.52 14.44 4.30
CA GLU A 111 11.78 14.50 5.56
C GLU A 111 10.66 13.46 5.57
N GLN A 112 9.94 13.31 4.46
CA GLN A 112 8.90 12.29 4.30
C GLN A 112 9.49 10.88 4.29
N ARG A 113 10.62 10.66 3.60
CA ARG A 113 11.33 9.38 3.60
C ARG A 113 11.78 8.99 5.00
N ALA A 114 12.45 9.89 5.71
CA ALA A 114 12.91 9.65 7.08
C ALA A 114 11.76 9.39 8.05
N ARG A 115 10.59 10.00 7.82
CA ARG A 115 9.40 9.86 8.65
C ARG A 115 8.67 8.54 8.44
N PHE A 116 8.52 8.08 7.20
CA PHE A 116 7.65 6.95 6.87
C PHE A 116 8.40 5.66 6.57
N LEU A 117 9.50 5.70 5.82
CA LEU A 117 10.15 4.48 5.33
C LEU A 117 10.61 3.52 6.44
N PRO A 118 11.21 3.96 7.56
CA PRO A 118 11.61 3.02 8.60
C PRO A 118 10.43 2.22 9.17
N GLY A 119 9.30 2.91 9.45
CA GLY A 119 8.09 2.23 9.92
C GLY A 119 7.44 1.34 8.87
N MET A 120 7.55 1.70 7.58
CA MET A 120 7.05 0.88 6.49
C MET A 120 7.86 -0.39 6.29
N VAL A 121 9.18 -0.34 6.50
CA VAL A 121 10.07 -1.50 6.45
C VAL A 121 9.85 -2.44 7.64
N THR A 122 9.61 -1.90 8.84
CA THR A 122 9.34 -2.72 10.03
C THR A 122 7.92 -3.27 10.10
N GLY A 123 7.00 -2.77 9.26
CA GLY A 123 5.59 -3.13 9.30
C GLY A 123 4.77 -2.37 10.37
N GLU A 124 5.38 -1.43 11.07
CA GLU A 124 4.69 -0.53 12.02
C GLU A 124 3.78 0.46 11.30
N VAL A 125 4.16 0.87 10.08
CA VAL A 125 3.40 1.76 9.20
C VAL A 125 2.93 0.99 7.98
N ILE A 126 1.64 0.78 7.86
CA ILE A 126 1.01 0.11 6.70
C ILE A 126 0.50 1.19 5.76
N GLY A 127 0.86 1.08 4.48
CA GLY A 127 0.41 2.01 3.45
C GLY A 127 -0.76 1.50 2.63
N ALA A 128 -1.56 2.44 2.12
CA ALA A 128 -2.60 2.21 1.13
C ALA A 128 -2.59 3.30 0.05
N LEU A 129 -3.23 2.99 -1.09
CA LEU A 129 -3.37 3.92 -2.22
C LEU A 129 -4.85 4.15 -2.53
N GLY A 130 -5.32 5.38 -2.33
CA GLY A 130 -6.70 5.80 -2.52
C GLY A 130 -6.90 6.52 -3.86
N ILE A 131 -7.20 5.78 -4.94
CA ILE A 131 -7.50 6.32 -6.27
C ILE A 131 -8.99 6.26 -6.54
N THR A 132 -9.55 5.04 -6.57
CA THR A 132 -10.92 4.73 -7.00
C THR A 132 -11.98 5.42 -6.14
N GLU A 133 -13.00 5.96 -6.80
CA GLU A 133 -14.17 6.57 -6.16
C GLU A 133 -15.46 5.84 -6.57
N PRO A 134 -16.59 6.04 -5.87
CA PRO A 134 -17.85 5.39 -6.22
C PRO A 134 -18.26 5.57 -7.68
N ASN A 135 -17.88 6.67 -8.31
CA ASN A 135 -18.22 7.00 -9.71
C ASN A 135 -17.02 6.98 -10.66
N THR A 136 -15.84 6.59 -10.20
CA THR A 136 -14.60 6.72 -10.97
C THR A 136 -13.68 5.53 -10.72
N GLY A 137 -13.44 4.75 -11.77
CA GLY A 137 -12.49 3.65 -11.80
C GLY A 137 -11.43 3.92 -12.87
N SER A 138 -11.62 3.37 -14.09
CA SER A 138 -10.68 3.55 -15.21
C SER A 138 -10.51 5.00 -15.65
N ASP A 139 -11.54 5.83 -15.53
CA ASP A 139 -11.47 7.27 -15.78
C ASP A 139 -10.93 8.01 -14.55
N VAL A 140 -9.64 7.82 -14.23
CA VAL A 140 -8.99 8.50 -13.09
C VAL A 140 -9.04 10.03 -13.24
N ALA A 141 -9.06 10.54 -14.47
CA ALA A 141 -9.23 11.98 -14.71
C ALA A 141 -10.60 12.51 -14.24
N GLY A 142 -11.58 11.65 -14.01
CA GLY A 142 -12.92 11.97 -13.52
C GLY A 142 -13.07 12.03 -12.00
N ILE A 143 -12.01 11.85 -11.20
CA ILE A 143 -12.09 11.88 -9.73
C ILE A 143 -12.70 13.19 -9.22
N ARG A 144 -13.42 13.11 -8.09
CA ARG A 144 -14.14 14.25 -7.50
C ARG A 144 -13.65 14.62 -6.11
N THR A 145 -12.89 13.75 -5.43
CA THR A 145 -12.24 14.08 -4.17
C THR A 145 -11.37 15.31 -4.36
N THR A 146 -11.56 16.32 -3.52
CA THR A 146 -10.82 17.59 -3.56
C THR A 146 -9.83 17.68 -2.38
N GLY A 147 -8.74 18.40 -2.58
CA GLY A 147 -7.77 18.78 -1.55
C GLY A 147 -7.42 20.26 -1.73
N LEU A 148 -8.36 21.17 -1.39
CA LEU A 148 -8.20 22.58 -1.68
C LEU A 148 -7.30 23.25 -0.66
N LYS A 149 -6.33 24.03 -1.13
CA LYS A 149 -5.36 24.74 -0.30
C LYS A 149 -6.04 25.84 0.52
N LYS A 150 -5.82 25.81 1.84
CA LYS A 150 -6.33 26.81 2.76
C LYS A 150 -5.30 27.05 3.87
N GLY A 151 -4.73 28.25 3.88
CA GLY A 151 -3.63 28.55 4.79
C GLY A 151 -2.40 27.69 4.50
N GLY A 152 -1.83 27.05 5.51
CA GLY A 152 -0.69 26.13 5.41
C GLY A 152 -1.07 24.65 5.25
N ALA A 153 -2.31 24.34 4.84
CA ALA A 153 -2.83 22.98 4.73
C ALA A 153 -3.68 22.79 3.48
N PHE A 154 -4.02 21.53 3.18
CA PHE A 154 -5.03 21.14 2.20
C PHE A 154 -6.27 20.63 2.96
N ILE A 155 -7.46 21.10 2.58
CA ILE A 155 -8.72 20.62 3.12
C ILE A 155 -9.26 19.55 2.18
N VAL A 156 -9.24 18.30 2.64
CA VAL A 156 -9.64 17.15 1.82
C VAL A 156 -11.10 16.82 2.08
N ASN A 157 -11.86 16.72 0.97
CA ASN A 157 -13.27 16.32 0.97
C ASN A 157 -13.54 15.31 -0.14
N GLY A 158 -14.25 14.23 0.17
CA GLY A 158 -14.61 13.22 -0.80
C GLY A 158 -14.72 11.82 -0.22
N ALA A 159 -14.69 10.83 -1.11
CA ALA A 159 -14.74 9.42 -0.73
C ALA A 159 -13.92 8.58 -1.70
N LYS A 160 -13.30 7.52 -1.19
CA LYS A 160 -12.61 6.50 -1.96
C LYS A 160 -13.25 5.14 -1.70
N THR A 161 -13.25 4.26 -2.70
CA THR A 161 -13.84 2.92 -2.57
C THR A 161 -12.88 1.86 -3.10
N PHE A 162 -13.08 0.62 -2.65
CA PHE A 162 -12.24 -0.54 -3.01
C PHE A 162 -10.76 -0.38 -2.62
N ILE A 163 -10.49 0.28 -1.48
CA ILE A 163 -9.12 0.55 -1.06
C ILE A 163 -8.59 -0.63 -0.25
N SER A 164 -7.67 -1.36 -0.87
CA SER A 164 -6.93 -2.45 -0.22
C SER A 164 -6.01 -1.90 0.87
N ASN A 165 -5.86 -2.62 1.98
CA ASN A 165 -5.26 -2.15 3.22
C ASN A 165 -6.00 -0.95 3.86
N GLY A 166 -7.19 -0.60 3.38
CA GLY A 166 -7.91 0.60 3.82
C GLY A 166 -8.27 0.59 5.32
N ILE A 167 -8.52 -0.58 5.91
CA ILE A 167 -8.75 -0.73 7.34
C ILE A 167 -7.42 -0.72 8.11
N ASN A 168 -6.44 -1.49 7.66
CA ASN A 168 -5.16 -1.65 8.35
C ASN A 168 -4.19 -0.48 8.18
N SER A 169 -4.31 0.34 7.11
CA SER A 169 -3.36 1.39 6.79
C SER A 169 -3.18 2.44 7.89
N ASP A 170 -1.98 2.93 8.06
CA ASP A 170 -1.62 4.08 8.90
C ASP A 170 -1.50 5.35 8.07
N VAL A 171 -1.09 5.21 6.81
CA VAL A 171 -1.02 6.29 5.83
C VAL A 171 -1.68 5.86 4.52
N VAL A 172 -2.48 6.75 3.96
CA VAL A 172 -3.11 6.58 2.64
C VAL A 172 -2.60 7.66 1.70
N ILE A 173 -2.07 7.25 0.55
CA ILE A 173 -1.81 8.17 -0.56
C ILE A 173 -3.15 8.47 -1.22
N VAL A 174 -3.69 9.65 -1.01
CA VAL A 174 -5.00 10.07 -1.55
C VAL A 174 -4.79 10.89 -2.83
N VAL A 175 -5.28 10.35 -3.95
CA VAL A 175 -5.32 11.05 -5.23
C VAL A 175 -6.51 12.02 -5.22
N CYS A 176 -6.27 13.32 -5.29
CA CYS A 176 -7.32 14.33 -5.19
C CYS A 176 -7.06 15.54 -6.08
N ARG A 177 -8.10 16.34 -6.32
CA ARG A 177 -8.00 17.61 -7.06
C ARG A 177 -7.60 18.73 -6.12
N THR A 178 -6.41 19.27 -6.32
CA THR A 178 -5.93 20.47 -5.63
C THR A 178 -6.24 21.74 -6.42
N ASP A 179 -6.38 21.63 -7.75
CA ASP A 179 -6.82 22.70 -8.63
C ASP A 179 -7.89 22.18 -9.61
N PRO A 180 -9.19 22.35 -9.29
CA PRO A 180 -10.28 21.88 -10.15
C PRO A 180 -10.31 22.49 -11.55
N GLU A 181 -9.75 23.70 -11.75
CA GLU A 181 -9.78 24.40 -13.04
C GLU A 181 -8.78 23.84 -14.04
N LYS A 182 -7.74 23.12 -13.57
CA LYS A 182 -6.70 22.55 -14.43
C LYS A 182 -6.98 21.12 -14.94
N GLY A 183 -8.18 20.59 -14.72
CA GLY A 183 -8.51 19.23 -15.16
C GLY A 183 -7.57 18.18 -14.55
N HIS A 184 -7.02 17.26 -15.37
CA HIS A 184 -6.08 16.24 -14.89
C HIS A 184 -4.75 16.82 -14.37
N ARG A 185 -4.34 17.98 -14.84
CA ARG A 185 -3.14 18.69 -14.35
C ARG A 185 -3.35 19.40 -13.01
N GLY A 186 -4.53 19.32 -12.43
CA GLY A 186 -4.85 19.80 -11.10
C GLY A 186 -4.97 18.67 -10.08
N ILE A 187 -4.51 17.45 -10.41
CA ILE A 187 -4.52 16.29 -9.51
C ILE A 187 -3.18 16.23 -8.78
N SER A 188 -3.26 16.00 -7.46
CA SER A 188 -2.11 15.84 -6.57
C SER A 188 -2.26 14.62 -5.69
N LEU A 189 -1.17 14.24 -5.02
CA LEU A 189 -1.12 13.15 -4.07
C LEU A 189 -0.94 13.71 -2.66
N LEU A 190 -1.84 13.39 -1.74
CA LEU A 190 -1.77 13.83 -0.35
C LEU A 190 -1.65 12.62 0.58
N LEU A 191 -0.73 12.69 1.55
CA LEU A 191 -0.56 11.68 2.59
C LEU A 191 -1.57 11.95 3.71
N VAL A 192 -2.61 11.15 3.79
CA VAL A 192 -3.62 11.22 4.85
C VAL A 192 -3.33 10.13 5.86
N GLU A 193 -3.13 10.54 7.12
CA GLU A 193 -2.69 9.63 8.19
C GLU A 193 -3.86 9.21 9.08
N ARG A 194 -3.70 8.02 9.65
CA ARG A 194 -4.62 7.50 10.67
C ARG A 194 -4.75 8.50 11.82
N GLY A 195 -5.99 8.79 12.20
CA GLY A 195 -6.30 9.70 13.32
C GLY A 195 -6.46 11.18 12.92
N MET A 196 -6.20 11.55 11.66
CA MET A 196 -6.57 12.90 11.20
C MET A 196 -8.08 13.11 11.36
N LYS A 197 -8.47 14.24 11.96
CA LYS A 197 -9.88 14.58 12.20
C LYS A 197 -10.64 14.68 10.87
N GLY A 198 -11.79 14.03 10.79
CA GLY A 198 -12.63 14.00 9.58
C GLY A 198 -12.23 12.91 8.58
N PHE A 199 -11.15 12.16 8.82
CA PHE A 199 -10.82 10.94 8.08
C PHE A 199 -11.45 9.73 8.75
N GLU A 200 -12.39 9.09 8.06
CA GLU A 200 -13.11 7.92 8.56
C GLU A 200 -12.94 6.74 7.59
N ARG A 201 -12.81 5.56 8.18
CA ARG A 201 -12.89 4.29 7.47
C ARG A 201 -14.32 3.80 7.51
N GLY A 202 -14.86 3.49 6.35
CA GLY A 202 -16.14 2.84 6.23
C GLY A 202 -16.06 1.35 6.56
N ARG A 203 -17.02 0.61 6.05
CA ARG A 203 -17.03 -0.84 6.21
C ARG A 203 -15.89 -1.51 5.44
N ASN A 204 -15.41 -2.63 5.98
CA ASN A 204 -14.68 -3.62 5.20
C ASN A 204 -15.66 -4.28 4.23
N LEU A 205 -15.35 -4.24 2.93
CA LEU A 205 -16.28 -4.67 1.89
C LEU A 205 -16.36 -6.21 1.82
N ASP A 206 -17.57 -6.73 1.70
CA ASP A 206 -17.79 -8.12 1.38
C ASP A 206 -17.44 -8.40 -0.09
N LYS A 207 -16.62 -9.39 -0.35
CA LYS A 207 -16.08 -9.73 -1.67
C LYS A 207 -16.38 -11.18 -2.02
N LEU A 208 -16.35 -11.51 -3.31
CA LEU A 208 -16.53 -12.88 -3.79
C LEU A 208 -15.39 -13.82 -3.34
N GLY A 209 -14.21 -13.29 -3.07
CA GLY A 209 -13.03 -14.03 -2.60
C GLY A 209 -12.01 -13.08 -1.99
N MET A 210 -10.88 -13.61 -1.53
CA MET A 210 -9.81 -12.86 -0.85
C MET A 210 -10.36 -12.05 0.33
N HIS A 211 -11.18 -12.69 1.17
CA HIS A 211 -11.86 -11.99 2.28
C HIS A 211 -10.86 -11.46 3.31
N ALA A 212 -9.76 -12.17 3.55
CA ALA A 212 -8.70 -11.75 4.47
C ALA A 212 -7.97 -10.47 4.05
N GLN A 213 -7.96 -10.14 2.74
CA GLN A 213 -7.48 -8.83 2.28
C GLN A 213 -8.54 -7.78 2.62
N ASP A 214 -8.28 -6.94 3.60
CA ASP A 214 -9.18 -5.83 3.90
C ASP A 214 -9.30 -4.86 2.70
N THR A 215 -10.51 -4.47 2.42
CA THR A 215 -10.82 -3.58 1.30
C THR A 215 -11.93 -2.63 1.75
N ALA A 216 -11.61 -1.35 1.90
CA ALA A 216 -12.51 -0.40 2.56
C ALA A 216 -13.02 0.71 1.66
N GLU A 217 -14.10 1.32 2.14
CA GLU A 217 -14.49 2.68 1.77
C GLU A 217 -13.76 3.65 2.72
N LEU A 218 -13.31 4.77 2.18
CA LEU A 218 -12.67 5.84 2.96
C LEU A 218 -13.43 7.13 2.74
N PHE A 219 -13.69 7.87 3.82
CA PHE A 219 -14.44 9.12 3.78
C PHE A 219 -13.60 10.26 4.35
N PHE A 220 -13.69 11.41 3.68
CA PHE A 220 -12.96 12.61 4.03
C PHE A 220 -13.94 13.77 4.16
N SER A 221 -14.06 14.33 5.37
CA SER A 221 -14.96 15.43 5.70
C SER A 221 -14.14 16.54 6.36
N ASP A 222 -13.78 17.54 5.57
CA ASP A 222 -12.92 18.66 5.99
C ASP A 222 -11.63 18.21 6.68
N VAL A 223 -10.99 17.17 6.14
CA VAL A 223 -9.71 16.66 6.69
C VAL A 223 -8.62 17.69 6.41
N GLU A 224 -8.06 18.25 7.47
CA GLU A 224 -6.94 19.18 7.39
C GLU A 224 -5.63 18.39 7.26
N VAL A 225 -5.07 18.40 6.05
CA VAL A 225 -3.81 17.72 5.71
C VAL A 225 -2.71 18.77 5.61
N PRO A 226 -1.66 18.71 6.44
CA PRO A 226 -0.56 19.66 6.42
C PRO A 226 0.11 19.75 5.05
N ALA A 227 0.64 20.92 4.69
CA ALA A 227 1.26 21.12 3.38
C ALA A 227 2.49 20.23 3.16
N GLU A 228 3.20 19.86 4.22
CA GLU A 228 4.32 18.92 4.20
C GLU A 228 3.90 17.49 3.86
N ASN A 229 2.61 17.16 3.88
CA ASN A 229 2.06 15.88 3.44
C ASN A 229 1.70 15.84 1.94
N LEU A 230 2.06 16.87 1.17
CA LEU A 230 2.02 16.79 -0.30
C LEU A 230 3.14 15.85 -0.77
N LEU A 231 2.76 14.78 -1.44
CA LEU A 231 3.70 13.81 -2.00
C LEU A 231 4.03 14.20 -3.44
N GLY A 232 5.30 14.51 -3.71
CA GLY A 232 5.74 15.07 -4.99
C GLY A 232 5.36 16.54 -5.17
N GLU A 233 4.96 16.93 -6.38
CA GLU A 233 4.63 18.29 -6.74
C GLU A 233 3.12 18.51 -6.89
N GLU A 234 2.62 19.68 -6.51
CA GLU A 234 1.21 20.03 -6.68
C GLU A 234 0.82 20.07 -8.17
N GLY A 235 -0.25 19.36 -8.51
CA GLY A 235 -0.74 19.24 -9.89
C GLY A 235 -0.03 18.18 -10.75
N ASN A 236 0.89 17.41 -10.18
CA ASN A 236 1.66 16.36 -10.87
C ASN A 236 1.36 14.96 -10.32
N GLY A 237 0.13 14.73 -9.86
CA GLY A 237 -0.31 13.46 -9.29
C GLY A 237 -1.04 12.51 -10.25
N PHE A 238 -1.06 12.83 -11.57
CA PHE A 238 -1.75 12.03 -12.59
C PHE A 238 -0.74 11.32 -13.50
#